data_d94a28aa0f15ad8592af1421e31a5c59
#
_entry.id   d94a28aa0f15ad8592af1421e31a5c59
#
_cell.length_a   1.000
_cell.length_b   1.000
_cell.length_c   1.000
_cell.angle_alpha   90.00
_cell.angle_beta   90.00
_cell.angle_gamma   90.00
#
_symmetry.space_group_name_H-M   'P 1'
#
loop_
_entity.id
_entity.type
_entity.pdbx_description
1 polymer ?
#
loop_
_entity_poly.entity_id
_entity_poly.type
_entity_poly.pdbx_seq_one_letter_code
_entity_poly.pdbx_strand_id
1 'polypeptide(L)'
;VSNKTNNLIIALEEKEILLKELNHRVKNNMQTIISLIRLQNDEINDSKINILLTTIQNRISAMSHLHELLYQKDTITFVDANEYFEKIISEIKQSFEHDIDVIYDINCNLSSESAIYCGLILNELLTNSFKHAFDENKSGIVNISFFGKNKEYKLVYSDNGKGYNPNIKKSSLGLTLIETLAKKQLKAEMNISTNEGVKVKLRWKE
;
A
#
# COMPACT_ATOMS: atom_id res chain seq x y z
N VAL A 1 -22.26 29.06 31.99
CA VAL A 1 -21.14 28.77 31.06
C VAL A 1 -20.42 27.49 31.49
N SER A 2 -20.15 27.30 32.78
CA SER A 2 -19.43 26.12 33.33
C SER A 2 -20.05 24.75 32.97
N ASN A 3 -21.37 24.58 33.08
CA ASN A 3 -22.04 23.31 32.79
C ASN A 3 -21.97 22.90 31.31
N LYS A 4 -22.05 23.84 30.38
CA LYS A 4 -21.92 23.53 28.94
C LYS A 4 -20.49 23.10 28.57
N THR A 5 -19.50 23.71 29.20
CA THR A 5 -18.08 23.36 28.98
C THR A 5 -17.78 21.96 29.53
N ASN A 6 -18.27 21.62 30.71
CA ASN A 6 -18.10 20.28 31.27
C ASN A 6 -18.80 19.20 30.43
N ASN A 7 -20.02 19.45 29.97
CA ASN A 7 -20.71 18.50 29.10
C ASN A 7 -19.98 18.28 27.76
N LEU A 8 -19.35 19.33 27.22
CA LEU A 8 -18.56 19.23 26.01
C LEU A 8 -17.28 18.40 26.21
N ILE A 9 -16.60 18.57 27.35
CA ILE A 9 -15.40 17.80 27.70
C ILE A 9 -15.76 16.31 27.82
N ILE A 10 -16.82 15.99 28.56
CA ILE A 10 -17.29 14.59 28.72
C ILE A 10 -17.63 13.98 27.35
N ALA A 11 -18.37 14.70 26.51
CA ALA A 11 -18.72 14.22 25.17
C ALA A 11 -17.49 14.00 24.25
N LEU A 12 -16.45 14.81 24.41
CA LEU A 12 -15.18 14.62 23.68
C LEU A 12 -14.44 13.37 24.18
N GLU A 13 -14.34 13.18 25.50
CA GLU A 13 -13.72 11.98 26.08
C GLU A 13 -14.46 10.70 25.67
N GLU A 14 -15.79 10.69 25.73
CA GLU A 14 -16.60 9.56 25.26
C GLU A 14 -16.37 9.26 23.77
N LYS A 15 -16.32 10.30 22.93
CA LYS A 15 -16.03 10.16 21.50
C LYS A 15 -14.65 9.56 21.26
N GLU A 16 -13.62 10.01 21.98
CA GLU A 16 -12.26 9.48 21.87
C GLU A 16 -12.20 7.99 22.25
N ILE A 17 -12.85 7.61 23.33
CA ILE A 17 -12.94 6.21 23.77
C ILE A 17 -13.63 5.35 22.72
N LEU A 18 -14.76 5.81 22.16
CA LEU A 18 -15.50 5.09 21.13
C LEU A 18 -14.68 4.96 19.83
N LEU A 19 -13.97 6.00 19.41
CA LEU A 19 -13.08 5.96 18.26
C LEU A 19 -11.95 4.95 18.46
N LYS A 20 -11.34 4.92 19.65
CA LYS A 20 -10.28 3.97 19.99
C LYS A 20 -10.79 2.52 19.95
N GLU A 21 -11.97 2.26 20.52
CA GLU A 21 -12.59 0.94 20.48
C GLU A 21 -12.93 0.50 19.04
N LEU A 22 -13.51 1.39 18.25
CA LEU A 22 -13.83 1.12 16.85
C LEU A 22 -12.56 0.77 16.05
N ASN A 23 -11.47 1.47 16.29
CA ASN A 23 -10.20 1.23 15.64
C ASN A 23 -9.58 -0.12 16.01
N HIS A 24 -9.64 -0.49 17.28
CA HIS A 24 -9.24 -1.82 17.73
C HIS A 24 -10.06 -2.92 17.06
N ARG A 25 -11.38 -2.72 16.92
CA ARG A 25 -12.26 -3.68 16.24
C ARG A 25 -11.96 -3.78 14.73
N VAL A 26 -11.72 -2.67 14.04
CA VAL A 26 -11.35 -2.70 12.61
C VAL A 26 -10.05 -3.46 12.41
N LYS A 27 -9.00 -3.17 13.22
CA LYS A 27 -7.73 -3.91 13.18
C LYS A 27 -7.93 -5.41 13.41
N ASN A 28 -8.67 -5.78 14.47
CA ASN A 28 -8.94 -7.18 14.80
C ASN A 28 -9.73 -7.89 13.68
N ASN A 29 -10.69 -7.22 13.06
CA ASN A 29 -11.43 -7.77 11.92
C ASN A 29 -10.53 -8.03 10.72
N MET A 30 -9.63 -7.08 10.38
CA MET A 30 -8.65 -7.26 9.31
C MET A 30 -7.72 -8.43 9.59
N GLN A 31 -7.20 -8.55 10.81
CA GLN A 31 -6.35 -9.68 11.22
C GLN A 31 -7.09 -11.03 11.16
N THR A 32 -8.37 -11.06 11.54
CA THR A 32 -9.21 -12.25 11.42
C THR A 32 -9.38 -12.65 9.95
N ILE A 33 -9.65 -11.71 9.05
CA ILE A 33 -9.76 -11.97 7.62
C ILE A 33 -8.43 -12.51 7.05
N ILE A 34 -7.30 -11.91 7.42
CA ILE A 34 -5.97 -12.38 7.01
C ILE A 34 -5.74 -13.83 7.49
N SER A 35 -6.09 -14.14 8.73
CA SER A 35 -5.95 -15.49 9.29
C SER A 35 -6.82 -16.50 8.58
N LEU A 36 -8.07 -16.15 8.24
CA LEU A 36 -8.96 -17.01 7.46
C LEU A 36 -8.42 -17.27 6.03
N ILE A 37 -7.87 -16.23 5.39
CA ILE A 37 -7.24 -16.38 4.06
C ILE A 37 -6.03 -17.32 4.15
N ARG A 38 -5.20 -17.22 5.20
CA ARG A 38 -4.06 -18.13 5.40
C ARG A 38 -4.50 -19.58 5.56
N LEU A 39 -5.48 -19.82 6.42
CA LEU A 39 -6.02 -21.16 6.63
C LEU A 39 -6.55 -21.78 5.31
N GLN A 40 -7.26 -20.99 4.51
CA GLN A 40 -7.74 -21.45 3.21
C GLN A 40 -6.59 -21.70 2.22
N ASN A 41 -5.55 -20.87 2.27
CA ASN A 41 -4.38 -21.00 1.40
C ASN A 41 -3.59 -22.31 1.69
N ASP A 42 -3.51 -22.71 2.97
CA ASP A 42 -2.81 -23.92 3.40
C ASP A 42 -3.53 -25.20 2.98
N GLU A 43 -4.86 -25.13 2.79
CA GLU A 43 -5.70 -26.29 2.38
C GLU A 43 -5.77 -26.45 0.84
N ILE A 44 -5.47 -25.42 0.08
CA ILE A 44 -5.63 -25.40 -1.38
C ILE A 44 -4.32 -25.77 -2.08
N ASN A 45 -4.34 -26.86 -2.84
CA ASN A 45 -3.21 -27.35 -3.64
C ASN A 45 -3.18 -26.77 -5.07
N ASP A 46 -3.65 -25.53 -5.26
CA ASP A 46 -3.62 -24.83 -6.56
C ASP A 46 -2.77 -23.56 -6.47
N SER A 47 -1.62 -23.60 -7.14
CA SER A 47 -0.65 -22.49 -7.13
C SER A 47 -1.23 -21.15 -7.62
N LYS A 48 -2.20 -21.17 -8.54
CA LYS A 48 -2.84 -19.94 -9.03
C LYS A 48 -3.77 -19.33 -7.98
N ILE A 49 -4.52 -20.19 -7.28
CA ILE A 49 -5.40 -19.75 -6.20
C ILE A 49 -4.57 -19.25 -5.02
N ASN A 50 -3.49 -19.93 -4.66
CA ASN A 50 -2.57 -19.52 -3.60
C ASN A 50 -1.95 -18.15 -3.88
N ILE A 51 -1.53 -17.89 -5.12
CA ILE A 51 -1.03 -16.59 -5.57
C ILE A 51 -2.11 -15.49 -5.41
N LEU A 52 -3.36 -15.80 -5.77
CA LEU A 52 -4.47 -14.86 -5.65
C LEU A 52 -4.76 -14.53 -4.18
N LEU A 53 -4.86 -15.55 -3.32
CA LEU A 53 -5.11 -15.40 -1.89
C LEU A 53 -4.01 -14.60 -1.20
N THR A 54 -2.73 -14.89 -1.49
CA THR A 54 -1.59 -14.11 -0.99
C THR A 54 -1.67 -12.65 -1.44
N THR A 55 -2.08 -12.39 -2.69
CA THR A 55 -2.25 -11.02 -3.18
C THR A 55 -3.34 -10.26 -2.40
N ILE A 56 -4.48 -10.90 -2.15
CA ILE A 56 -5.58 -10.31 -1.36
C ILE A 56 -5.12 -10.06 0.07
N GLN A 57 -4.41 -11.00 0.67
CA GLN A 57 -3.86 -10.86 2.01
C GLN A 57 -2.93 -9.64 2.11
N ASN A 58 -1.98 -9.48 1.19
CA ASN A 58 -1.04 -8.36 1.18
C ASN A 58 -1.77 -7.00 1.04
N ARG A 59 -2.85 -6.94 0.27
CA ARG A 59 -3.69 -5.73 0.16
C ARG A 59 -4.38 -5.39 1.48
N ILE A 60 -4.92 -6.38 2.17
CA ILE A 60 -5.59 -6.18 3.47
C ILE A 60 -4.55 -5.78 4.52
N SER A 61 -3.36 -6.37 4.53
CA SER A 61 -2.25 -5.99 5.40
C SER A 61 -1.83 -4.54 5.19
N ALA A 62 -1.67 -4.09 3.95
CA ALA A 62 -1.35 -2.70 3.65
C ALA A 62 -2.42 -1.73 4.22
N MET A 63 -3.70 -2.05 4.09
CA MET A 63 -4.79 -1.28 4.69
C MET A 63 -4.74 -1.30 6.22
N SER A 64 -4.41 -2.45 6.82
CA SER A 64 -4.30 -2.59 8.28
C SER A 64 -3.18 -1.75 8.86
N HIS A 65 -2.02 -1.71 8.20
CA HIS A 65 -0.90 -0.86 8.63
C HIS A 65 -1.24 0.62 8.58
N LEU A 66 -1.88 1.05 7.50
CA LEU A 66 -2.33 2.44 7.43
C LEU A 66 -3.28 2.78 8.56
N HIS A 67 -4.27 1.89 8.80
CA HIS A 67 -5.22 2.08 9.88
C HIS A 67 -4.51 2.19 11.24
N GLU A 68 -3.50 1.34 11.48
CA GLU A 68 -2.71 1.41 12.71
C GLU A 68 -1.96 2.74 12.85
N LEU A 69 -1.31 3.22 11.79
CA LEU A 69 -0.59 4.49 11.80
C LEU A 69 -1.50 5.70 12.02
N LEU A 70 -2.69 5.68 11.44
CA LEU A 70 -3.66 6.77 11.59
C LEU A 70 -4.17 6.91 13.01
N TYR A 71 -4.24 5.83 13.77
CA TYR A 71 -4.87 5.82 15.07
C TYR A 71 -3.91 5.65 16.26
N GLN A 72 -2.60 5.50 16.01
CA GLN A 72 -1.58 5.56 17.07
C GLN A 72 -1.32 6.99 17.58
N LYS A 73 -1.65 7.97 16.79
CA LYS A 73 -1.45 9.40 17.12
C LYS A 73 -2.81 10.10 17.08
N ASP A 74 -3.34 10.50 18.20
CA ASP A 74 -4.71 11.01 18.43
C ASP A 74 -5.21 12.18 17.55
N THR A 75 -4.42 12.63 16.55
CA THR A 75 -4.75 13.78 15.69
C THR A 75 -4.09 13.73 14.31
N ILE A 76 -4.08 12.58 13.62
CA ILE A 76 -3.34 12.55 12.36
C ILE A 76 -4.21 12.91 11.17
N THR A 77 -3.96 14.13 10.67
CA THR A 77 -4.40 14.57 9.34
C THR A 77 -3.45 14.08 8.24
N PHE A 78 -2.20 13.73 8.61
CA PHE A 78 -1.15 13.34 7.67
C PHE A 78 -0.38 12.11 8.16
N VAL A 79 -0.04 11.23 7.24
CA VAL A 79 0.73 9.99 7.43
C VAL A 79 2.15 10.21 6.93
N ASP A 80 3.15 9.85 7.73
CA ASP A 80 4.53 9.75 7.26
C ASP A 80 4.63 8.62 6.22
N ALA A 81 4.87 8.99 4.98
CA ALA A 81 4.94 8.04 3.88
C ALA A 81 6.13 7.07 4.02
N ASN A 82 7.24 7.51 4.63
CA ASN A 82 8.40 6.65 4.83
C ASN A 82 8.08 5.53 5.81
N GLU A 83 7.53 5.85 6.99
CA GLU A 83 7.15 4.86 8.00
C GLU A 83 6.11 3.87 7.44
N TYR A 84 5.15 4.36 6.67
CA TYR A 84 4.11 3.53 6.10
C TYR A 84 4.63 2.59 5.00
N PHE A 85 5.42 3.12 4.07
CA PHE A 85 5.92 2.32 2.95
C PHE A 85 6.96 1.30 3.39
N GLU A 86 7.78 1.62 4.40
CA GLU A 86 8.73 0.68 5.00
C GLU A 86 8.04 -0.58 5.52
N LYS A 87 6.89 -0.44 6.18
CA LYS A 87 6.08 -1.58 6.64
C LYS A 87 5.60 -2.44 5.47
N ILE A 88 5.08 -1.83 4.40
CA ILE A 88 4.64 -2.54 3.19
C ILE A 88 5.80 -3.27 2.53
N ILE A 89 6.94 -2.60 2.34
CA ILE A 89 8.15 -3.17 1.73
C ILE A 89 8.64 -4.38 2.54
N SER A 90 8.72 -4.22 3.86
CA SER A 90 9.17 -5.29 4.78
C SER A 90 8.29 -6.53 4.68
N GLU A 91 6.96 -6.38 4.70
CA GLU A 91 6.04 -7.52 4.58
C GLU A 91 6.13 -8.22 3.24
N ILE A 92 6.24 -7.46 2.14
CA ILE A 92 6.37 -8.06 0.82
C ILE A 92 7.69 -8.82 0.72
N LYS A 93 8.79 -8.25 1.19
CA LYS A 93 10.09 -8.97 1.23
C LYS A 93 10.00 -10.28 2.01
N GLN A 94 9.29 -10.31 3.14
CA GLN A 94 9.08 -11.53 3.93
C GLN A 94 8.18 -12.56 3.26
N SER A 95 7.29 -12.12 2.36
CA SER A 95 6.33 -13.00 1.68
C SER A 95 6.93 -13.72 0.46
N PHE A 96 8.12 -13.35 0.03
CA PHE A 96 8.79 -13.92 -1.15
C PHE A 96 10.23 -14.28 -0.82
N GLU A 97 10.66 -15.49 -1.23
CA GLU A 97 12.03 -16.01 -1.05
C GLU A 97 12.99 -15.53 -2.17
N HIS A 98 12.83 -14.30 -2.65
CA HIS A 98 13.67 -13.75 -3.71
C HIS A 98 14.67 -12.74 -3.17
N ASP A 99 15.91 -12.81 -3.66
CA ASP A 99 16.98 -11.85 -3.34
C ASP A 99 16.80 -10.57 -4.20
N ILE A 100 15.85 -9.73 -3.79
CA ILE A 100 15.53 -8.46 -4.44
C ILE A 100 15.86 -7.32 -3.49
N ASP A 101 16.77 -6.45 -3.92
CA ASP A 101 17.08 -5.22 -3.21
C ASP A 101 16.02 -4.16 -3.49
N VAL A 102 15.45 -3.61 -2.43
CA VAL A 102 14.54 -2.47 -2.51
C VAL A 102 15.22 -1.25 -1.94
N ILE A 103 15.57 -0.32 -2.82
CA ILE A 103 16.20 0.97 -2.49
C ILE A 103 15.12 2.03 -2.54
N TYR A 104 14.95 2.79 -1.46
CA TYR A 104 13.93 3.82 -1.42
C TYR A 104 14.42 5.13 -0.81
N ASP A 105 13.90 6.22 -1.35
CA ASP A 105 14.07 7.58 -0.85
C ASP A 105 12.68 8.24 -0.81
N ILE A 106 12.13 8.33 0.41
CA ILE A 106 10.76 8.75 0.65
C ILE A 106 10.79 9.91 1.63
N ASN A 107 10.33 11.06 1.18
CA ASN A 107 10.31 12.28 1.98
C ASN A 107 9.03 13.08 1.71
N CYS A 108 7.93 12.64 2.29
CA CYS A 108 6.66 13.36 2.25
C CYS A 108 5.67 12.84 3.29
N ASN A 109 4.73 13.71 3.64
CA ASN A 109 3.55 13.35 4.40
C ASN A 109 2.35 13.33 3.45
N LEU A 110 1.47 12.37 3.62
CA LEU A 110 0.26 12.17 2.83
C LEU A 110 -0.98 12.41 3.66
N SER A 111 -2.05 12.91 3.04
CA SER A 111 -3.37 12.79 3.63
C SER A 111 -3.72 11.31 3.82
N SER A 112 -4.58 10.99 4.79
CA SER A 112 -5.01 9.60 5.06
C SER A 112 -5.59 8.93 3.82
N GLU A 113 -6.33 9.69 3.00
CA GLU A 113 -6.95 9.20 1.78
C GLU A 113 -5.89 8.86 0.72
N SER A 114 -4.95 9.77 0.46
CA SER A 114 -3.86 9.54 -0.49
C SER A 114 -2.94 8.41 -0.04
N ALA A 115 -2.71 8.26 1.27
CA ALA A 115 -1.91 7.17 1.81
C ALA A 115 -2.50 5.79 1.49
N ILE A 116 -3.84 5.62 1.58
CA ILE A 116 -4.52 4.37 1.18
C ILE A 116 -4.21 4.05 -0.29
N TYR A 117 -4.42 5.01 -1.16
CA TYR A 117 -4.25 4.78 -2.60
C TYR A 117 -2.78 4.54 -2.97
N CYS A 118 -1.86 5.33 -2.42
CA CYS A 118 -0.42 5.14 -2.64
C CYS A 118 0.09 3.80 -2.09
N GLY A 119 -0.37 3.39 -0.90
CA GLY A 119 0.00 2.11 -0.31
C GLY A 119 -0.47 0.92 -1.15
N LEU A 120 -1.70 0.95 -1.64
CA LEU A 120 -2.23 -0.09 -2.53
C LEU A 120 -1.49 -0.13 -3.88
N ILE A 121 -1.19 1.03 -4.46
CA ILE A 121 -0.40 1.13 -5.70
C ILE A 121 0.99 0.53 -5.48
N LEU A 122 1.68 0.91 -4.40
CA LEU A 122 3.00 0.40 -4.08
C LEU A 122 2.98 -1.11 -3.85
N ASN A 123 2.00 -1.61 -3.10
CA ASN A 123 1.81 -3.05 -2.86
C ASN A 123 1.67 -3.82 -4.18
N GLU A 124 0.87 -3.32 -5.13
CA GLU A 124 0.70 -3.95 -6.44
C GLU A 124 1.98 -3.92 -7.27
N LEU A 125 2.68 -2.79 -7.29
CA LEU A 125 3.93 -2.64 -8.05
C LEU A 125 5.01 -3.58 -7.52
N LEU A 126 5.21 -3.62 -6.19
CA LEU A 126 6.16 -4.51 -5.54
C LEU A 126 5.79 -5.98 -5.78
N THR A 127 4.54 -6.37 -5.52
CA THR A 127 4.08 -7.74 -5.74
C THR A 127 4.28 -8.18 -7.19
N ASN A 128 4.05 -7.29 -8.16
CA ASN A 128 4.28 -7.60 -9.57
C ASN A 128 5.76 -7.80 -9.87
N SER A 129 6.65 -6.97 -9.32
CA SER A 129 8.08 -7.12 -9.54
C SER A 129 8.62 -8.39 -8.87
N PHE A 130 8.23 -8.69 -7.64
CA PHE A 130 8.63 -9.92 -6.95
C PHE A 130 8.14 -11.20 -7.63
N LYS A 131 6.94 -11.17 -8.24
CA LYS A 131 6.36 -12.35 -8.92
C LYS A 131 6.79 -12.52 -10.37
N HIS A 132 7.08 -11.42 -11.06
CA HIS A 132 7.09 -11.45 -12.52
C HIS A 132 8.32 -10.81 -13.16
N ALA A 133 9.02 -9.91 -12.47
CA ALA A 133 10.09 -9.14 -13.09
C ALA A 133 11.38 -9.92 -13.20
N PHE A 134 11.66 -10.82 -12.26
CA PHE A 134 12.94 -11.52 -12.17
C PHE A 134 12.76 -13.03 -12.36
N ASP A 135 13.79 -13.68 -12.88
CA ASP A 135 13.87 -15.14 -12.95
C ASP A 135 14.39 -15.67 -11.60
N GLU A 136 14.05 -16.92 -11.24
CA GLU A 136 14.25 -17.52 -9.91
C GLU A 136 15.68 -17.43 -9.33
N ASN A 137 16.70 -17.23 -10.16
CA ASN A 137 18.11 -17.17 -9.75
C ASN A 137 18.79 -15.83 -10.03
N LYS A 138 18.04 -14.76 -10.31
CA LYS A 138 18.59 -13.45 -10.57
C LYS A 138 18.31 -12.48 -9.45
N SER A 139 19.35 -11.83 -8.94
CA SER A 139 19.22 -10.67 -8.07
C SER A 139 18.51 -9.53 -8.81
N GLY A 140 17.56 -8.91 -8.17
CA GLY A 140 16.80 -7.80 -8.72
C GLY A 140 17.00 -6.52 -7.91
N ILE A 141 16.75 -5.38 -8.54
CA ILE A 141 16.75 -4.09 -7.86
C ILE A 141 15.43 -3.39 -8.15
N VAL A 142 14.79 -2.95 -7.09
CA VAL A 142 13.63 -2.06 -7.14
C VAL A 142 14.02 -0.72 -6.55
N ASN A 143 13.72 0.37 -7.26
CA ASN A 143 13.95 1.73 -6.78
C ASN A 143 12.60 2.45 -6.60
N ILE A 144 12.45 3.11 -5.46
CA ILE A 144 11.27 3.89 -5.12
C ILE A 144 11.72 5.28 -4.69
N SER A 145 11.22 6.32 -5.33
CA SER A 145 11.40 7.69 -4.85
C SER A 145 10.05 8.39 -4.74
N PHE A 146 9.81 9.00 -3.57
CA PHE A 146 8.56 9.66 -3.29
C PHE A 146 8.78 10.98 -2.57
N PHE A 147 8.43 12.06 -3.25
CA PHE A 147 8.59 13.43 -2.75
C PHE A 147 7.27 14.18 -2.81
N GLY A 148 7.01 14.96 -1.78
CA GLY A 148 5.86 15.86 -1.70
C GLY A 148 6.26 17.22 -1.17
N LYS A 149 5.83 18.29 -1.85
CA LYS A 149 6.03 19.67 -1.42
C LYS A 149 4.86 20.53 -1.88
N ASN A 150 4.34 21.38 -0.99
CA ASN A 150 3.24 22.32 -1.29
C ASN A 150 2.03 21.61 -1.93
N LYS A 151 1.66 20.43 -1.41
CA LYS A 151 0.58 19.58 -1.93
C LYS A 151 0.79 19.04 -3.35
N GLU A 152 1.98 19.18 -3.89
CA GLU A 152 2.38 18.53 -5.14
C GLU A 152 3.23 17.31 -4.83
N TYR A 153 2.87 16.17 -5.41
CA TYR A 153 3.46 14.88 -5.13
C TYR A 153 4.00 14.22 -6.39
N LYS A 154 5.13 13.52 -6.22
CA LYS A 154 5.76 12.74 -7.27
C LYS A 154 6.23 11.40 -6.73
N LEU A 155 5.61 10.33 -7.18
CA LEU A 155 6.04 8.96 -6.93
C LEU A 155 6.68 8.40 -8.19
N VAL A 156 7.89 7.85 -8.06
CA VAL A 156 8.58 7.10 -9.11
C VAL A 156 8.94 5.73 -8.58
N TYR A 157 8.48 4.72 -9.26
CA TYR A 157 8.80 3.32 -9.05
C TYR A 157 9.55 2.78 -10.25
N SER A 158 10.58 1.96 -10.07
CA SER A 158 11.21 1.22 -11.16
C SER A 158 11.85 -0.07 -10.67
N ASP A 159 11.78 -1.12 -11.49
CA ASP A 159 12.58 -2.33 -11.35
C ASP A 159 13.50 -2.50 -12.57
N ASN A 160 14.57 -3.29 -12.39
CA ASN A 160 15.49 -3.67 -13.46
C ASN A 160 15.20 -5.06 -14.03
N GLY A 161 13.95 -5.49 -13.93
CA GLY A 161 13.52 -6.79 -14.42
C GLY A 161 13.34 -6.85 -15.93
N LYS A 162 12.74 -7.94 -16.40
CA LYS A 162 12.54 -8.18 -17.85
C LYS A 162 11.48 -7.30 -18.51
N GLY A 163 10.75 -6.50 -17.73
CA GLY A 163 9.62 -5.74 -18.24
C GLY A 163 8.51 -6.62 -18.83
N TYR A 164 7.62 -6.02 -19.61
CA TYR A 164 6.56 -6.75 -20.34
C TYR A 164 6.13 -5.99 -21.59
N ASN A 165 5.61 -6.72 -22.58
CA ASN A 165 5.05 -6.09 -23.78
C ASN A 165 3.61 -5.63 -23.50
N PRO A 166 3.31 -4.34 -23.46
CA PRO A 166 1.98 -3.81 -23.15
C PRO A 166 0.90 -4.22 -24.18
N ASN A 167 1.31 -4.55 -25.42
CA ASN A 167 0.40 -4.95 -26.50
C ASN A 167 -0.03 -6.41 -26.41
N ILE A 168 0.72 -7.25 -25.69
CA ILE A 168 0.46 -8.69 -25.59
C ILE A 168 -0.26 -9.02 -24.28
N LYS A 169 0.00 -8.29 -23.23
CA LYS A 169 -0.56 -8.56 -21.91
C LYS A 169 -1.93 -7.88 -21.78
N LYS A 170 -3.00 -8.67 -21.81
CA LYS A 170 -4.32 -8.20 -21.33
C LYS A 170 -4.13 -7.57 -19.95
N SER A 171 -4.76 -6.43 -19.68
CA SER A 171 -4.68 -5.76 -18.39
C SER A 171 -4.94 -6.75 -17.26
N SER A 172 -3.91 -6.97 -16.43
CA SER A 172 -4.09 -7.77 -15.22
C SER A 172 -4.93 -6.98 -14.22
N LEU A 173 -5.63 -7.67 -13.32
CA LEU A 173 -6.40 -7.03 -12.26
C LEU A 173 -5.56 -6.00 -11.49
N GLY A 174 -4.29 -6.31 -11.21
CA GLY A 174 -3.36 -5.41 -10.53
C GLY A 174 -3.08 -4.12 -11.30
N LEU A 175 -2.81 -4.20 -12.62
CA LEU A 175 -2.60 -3.03 -13.45
C LEU A 175 -3.86 -2.16 -13.56
N THR A 176 -5.03 -2.79 -13.71
CA THR A 176 -6.32 -2.08 -13.69
C THR A 176 -6.55 -1.36 -12.37
N LEU A 177 -6.18 -1.98 -11.24
CA LEU A 177 -6.26 -1.35 -9.92
C LEU A 177 -5.33 -0.15 -9.82
N ILE A 178 -4.05 -0.30 -10.20
CA ILE A 178 -3.07 0.80 -10.22
C ILE A 178 -3.60 1.97 -11.04
N GLU A 179 -4.05 1.73 -12.26
CA GLU A 179 -4.60 2.78 -13.13
C GLU A 179 -5.84 3.46 -12.54
N THR A 180 -6.73 2.68 -11.95
CA THR A 180 -7.95 3.21 -11.34
C THR A 180 -7.62 4.09 -10.14
N LEU A 181 -6.76 3.63 -9.24
CA LEU A 181 -6.35 4.40 -8.07
C LEU A 181 -5.57 5.66 -8.47
N ALA A 182 -4.61 5.54 -9.39
CA ALA A 182 -3.83 6.68 -9.83
C ALA A 182 -4.68 7.73 -10.55
N LYS A 183 -5.45 7.32 -11.58
CA LYS A 183 -6.16 8.27 -12.46
C LYS A 183 -7.47 8.76 -11.87
N LYS A 184 -8.26 7.89 -11.17
CA LYS A 184 -9.59 8.25 -10.69
C LYS A 184 -9.59 8.76 -9.26
N GLN A 185 -8.76 8.20 -8.39
CA GLN A 185 -8.74 8.58 -6.98
C GLN A 185 -7.73 9.70 -6.71
N LEU A 186 -6.45 9.49 -7.04
CA LEU A 186 -5.42 10.51 -6.89
C LEU A 186 -5.50 11.62 -7.96
N LYS A 187 -6.23 11.39 -9.06
CA LYS A 187 -6.25 12.28 -10.23
C LYS A 187 -4.84 12.56 -10.78
N ALA A 188 -3.98 11.56 -10.69
CA ALA A 188 -2.58 11.68 -11.05
C ALA A 188 -2.37 11.57 -12.57
N GLU A 189 -1.42 12.35 -13.06
CA GLU A 189 -0.76 12.05 -14.32
C GLU A 189 0.07 10.79 -14.15
N MET A 190 -0.18 9.78 -14.99
CA MET A 190 0.47 8.48 -14.92
C MET A 190 1.21 8.18 -16.20
N ASN A 191 2.49 7.82 -16.07
CA ASN A 191 3.34 7.36 -17.17
C ASN A 191 3.96 6.01 -16.80
N ILE A 192 3.82 5.03 -17.70
CA ILE A 192 4.42 3.69 -17.55
C ILE A 192 5.34 3.43 -18.74
N SER A 193 6.56 2.94 -18.47
CA SER A 193 7.47 2.38 -19.46
C SER A 193 7.92 0.98 -19.04
N THR A 194 8.13 0.08 -20.02
CA THR A 194 8.31 -1.35 -19.80
C THR A 194 9.42 -1.99 -20.60
N ASN A 195 10.31 -1.21 -21.24
CA ASN A 195 11.30 -1.75 -22.18
C ASN A 195 12.51 -2.38 -21.48
N GLU A 196 12.96 -1.82 -20.36
CA GLU A 196 14.07 -2.32 -19.56
C GLU A 196 13.61 -2.32 -18.09
N GLY A 197 12.84 -3.37 -17.72
CA GLY A 197 12.10 -3.37 -16.48
C GLY A 197 10.82 -2.56 -16.55
N VAL A 198 10.16 -2.37 -15.43
CA VAL A 198 8.95 -1.55 -15.31
C VAL A 198 9.30 -0.24 -14.62
N LYS A 199 8.87 0.88 -15.21
CA LYS A 199 8.96 2.19 -14.57
C LYS A 199 7.63 2.88 -14.59
N VAL A 200 7.14 3.27 -13.39
CA VAL A 200 5.89 4.00 -13.18
C VAL A 200 6.20 5.36 -12.58
N LYS A 201 5.64 6.41 -13.17
CA LYS A 201 5.74 7.77 -12.66
C LYS A 201 4.33 8.29 -12.42
N LEU A 202 4.06 8.76 -11.22
CA LEU A 202 2.81 9.42 -10.86
C LEU A 202 3.11 10.85 -10.41
N ARG A 203 2.26 11.79 -10.83
CA ARG A 203 2.28 13.18 -10.34
C ARG A 203 0.85 13.63 -10.10
N TRP A 204 0.62 14.24 -8.94
CA TRP A 204 -0.69 14.79 -8.61
C TRP A 204 -0.57 15.97 -7.66
N LYS A 205 -1.68 16.64 -7.46
CA LYS A 205 -1.83 17.76 -6.53
C LYS A 205 -3.08 17.53 -5.68
N GLU A 206 -2.97 17.74 -4.36
CA GLU A 206 -4.06 17.74 -3.39
C GLU A 206 -4.67 19.14 -3.17
#